data_4c540e7523ec656497c8b8e83fc028cd
#
_entry.id   4c540e7523ec656497c8b8e83fc028cd
#
_cell.length_a   1.000
_cell.length_b   1.000
_cell.length_c   1.000
_cell.angle_alpha   90.00
_cell.angle_beta   90.00
_cell.angle_gamma   90.00
#
_symmetry.space_group_name_H-M   'P 1'
#
loop_
_entity.id
_entity.type
_entity.pdbx_description
1 polymer ?
#
loop_
_entity_poly.entity_id
_entity_poly.type
_entity_poly.pdbx_seq_one_letter_code
_entity_poly.pdbx_strand_id
1 'polypeptide(L)'
;MSPGAAIQRVTVKGRTINIVTLHTWPQAYGFGVGSADQAASAANKEGDKYREFEIKYICAQTVNNPAYASCQDWLMMGDFNSRSRADNWYYGYPENDTRLLVHNHILDHTDLKDIIAERYPGSFISSTYGNARIDYMYASPSMYARIVNALTVMDKWTTATQSPYVSNFYDPSDPRPILADFELKQ
;
A
#
# COMPACT_ATOMS: atom_id res chain seq x y z
N MET A 1 8.94 -15.50 0.03
CA MET A 1 7.60 -15.29 0.60
C MET A 1 6.64 -15.11 -0.55
N SER A 2 5.53 -15.83 -0.60
CA SER A 2 4.52 -15.56 -1.62
C SER A 2 3.85 -14.23 -1.30
N PRO A 3 3.69 -13.33 -2.28
CA PRO A 3 2.85 -12.17 -2.12
C PRO A 3 1.41 -12.60 -1.83
N GLY A 4 0.63 -11.76 -1.20
CA GLY A 4 -0.74 -12.10 -0.89
C GLY A 4 -1.48 -11.00 -0.17
N ALA A 5 -2.75 -11.24 0.09
CA ALA A 5 -3.60 -10.36 0.87
C ALA A 5 -4.37 -11.15 1.93
N ALA A 6 -4.63 -10.50 3.06
CA ALA A 6 -5.50 -10.99 4.10
C ALA A 6 -6.59 -9.96 4.38
N ILE A 7 -7.79 -10.44 4.67
CA ILE A 7 -8.88 -9.60 5.15
C ILE A 7 -9.14 -9.93 6.62
N GLN A 8 -9.19 -8.92 7.45
CA GLN A 8 -9.53 -9.01 8.87
C GLN A 8 -10.74 -8.13 9.14
N ARG A 9 -11.61 -8.60 10.02
CA ARG A 9 -12.75 -7.82 10.49
C ARG A 9 -12.61 -7.56 11.98
N VAL A 10 -12.60 -6.29 12.33
CA VAL A 10 -12.43 -5.84 13.72
C VAL A 10 -13.66 -5.05 14.14
N THR A 11 -14.19 -5.32 15.34
CA THR A 11 -15.28 -4.53 15.90
C THR A 11 -14.75 -3.72 17.09
N VAL A 12 -14.84 -2.40 16.96
CA VAL A 12 -14.43 -1.46 18.00
C VAL A 12 -15.59 -0.52 18.30
N LYS A 13 -16.01 -0.45 19.57
CA LYS A 13 -17.14 0.39 20.01
C LYS A 13 -18.43 0.16 19.20
N GLY A 14 -18.71 -1.10 18.86
CA GLY A 14 -19.88 -1.48 18.07
C GLY A 14 -19.77 -1.21 16.56
N ARG A 15 -18.65 -0.69 16.09
CA ARG A 15 -18.36 -0.40 14.69
C ARG A 15 -17.51 -1.50 14.09
N THR A 16 -17.92 -2.05 12.96
CA THR A 16 -17.16 -3.07 12.23
C THR A 16 -16.30 -2.42 11.15
N ILE A 17 -15.01 -2.66 11.21
CA ILE A 17 -14.01 -2.18 10.26
C ILE A 17 -13.42 -3.41 9.55
N ASN A 18 -13.40 -3.40 8.22
CA ASN A 18 -12.68 -4.37 7.41
C ASN A 18 -11.27 -3.83 7.10
N ILE A 19 -10.28 -4.63 7.41
CA ILE A 19 -8.87 -4.29 7.19
C ILE A 19 -8.32 -5.28 6.16
N VAL A 20 -7.84 -4.76 5.04
CA VAL A 20 -7.12 -5.53 4.02
C VAL A 20 -5.64 -5.22 4.18
N THR A 21 -4.86 -6.24 4.50
CA THR A 21 -3.40 -6.16 4.50
C THR A 21 -2.86 -6.89 3.29
N LEU A 22 -1.89 -6.32 2.61
CA LEU A 22 -1.36 -6.92 1.37
C LEU A 22 0.14 -6.70 1.21
N HIS A 23 0.74 -7.57 0.43
CA HIS A 23 2.06 -7.42 -0.14
C HIS A 23 1.99 -7.94 -1.56
N THR A 24 2.08 -7.07 -2.55
CA THR A 24 2.02 -7.45 -3.97
C THR A 24 3.35 -8.00 -4.47
N TRP A 25 3.35 -8.57 -5.66
CA TRP A 25 4.53 -9.18 -6.26
C TRP A 25 5.73 -8.21 -6.30
N PRO A 26 6.90 -8.56 -5.71
CA PRO A 26 8.00 -7.61 -5.52
C PRO A 26 8.94 -7.51 -6.73
N GLN A 27 8.86 -8.44 -7.69
CA GLN A 27 9.83 -8.52 -8.78
C GLN A 27 9.43 -7.69 -10.01
N ALA A 28 10.42 -7.32 -10.81
CA ALA A 28 10.21 -6.63 -12.08
C ALA A 28 9.64 -7.55 -13.18
N TYR A 29 9.89 -8.86 -13.07
CA TYR A 29 9.39 -9.89 -13.98
C TYR A 29 8.09 -10.52 -13.47
N GLY A 30 7.38 -11.24 -14.36
CA GLY A 30 6.11 -11.88 -14.04
C GLY A 30 6.24 -13.08 -13.11
N PHE A 31 5.15 -13.47 -12.48
CA PHE A 31 5.10 -14.61 -11.58
C PHE A 31 5.39 -15.94 -12.35
N GLY A 32 6.20 -16.80 -11.75
CA GLY A 32 6.52 -18.12 -12.30
C GLY A 32 7.52 -18.11 -13.47
N VAL A 33 8.08 -16.97 -13.82
CA VAL A 33 9.06 -16.85 -14.90
C VAL A 33 10.40 -17.45 -14.49
N GLY A 34 10.89 -18.38 -15.29
CA GLY A 34 12.20 -19.02 -15.08
C GLY A 34 13.37 -18.03 -15.19
N SER A 35 14.48 -18.32 -14.53
CA SER A 35 15.64 -17.42 -14.43
C SER A 35 16.19 -16.97 -15.80
N ALA A 36 16.13 -17.83 -16.82
CA ALA A 36 16.60 -17.51 -18.17
C ALA A 36 15.75 -16.42 -18.86
N ASP A 37 14.47 -16.30 -18.49
CA ASP A 37 13.51 -15.41 -19.15
C ASP A 37 13.21 -14.13 -18.33
N GLN A 38 13.74 -14.03 -17.11
CA GLN A 38 13.44 -12.92 -16.20
C GLN A 38 13.82 -11.55 -16.78
N ALA A 39 14.94 -11.46 -17.48
CA ALA A 39 15.39 -10.19 -18.08
C ALA A 39 14.41 -9.71 -19.17
N ALA A 40 13.95 -10.62 -20.04
CA ALA A 40 12.98 -10.30 -21.08
C ALA A 40 11.61 -9.96 -20.49
N SER A 41 11.15 -10.70 -19.50
CA SER A 41 9.90 -10.43 -18.78
C SER A 41 9.92 -9.06 -18.07
N ALA A 42 11.03 -8.72 -17.43
CA ALA A 42 11.22 -7.40 -16.80
C ALA A 42 11.21 -6.26 -17.84
N ALA A 43 11.87 -6.44 -18.99
CA ALA A 43 11.84 -5.47 -20.09
C ALA A 43 10.41 -5.25 -20.61
N ASN A 44 9.59 -6.29 -20.62
CA ASN A 44 8.16 -6.26 -21.00
C ASN A 44 7.23 -5.74 -19.89
N LYS A 45 7.78 -5.34 -18.73
CA LYS A 45 7.02 -4.81 -17.57
C LYS A 45 5.98 -5.81 -17.03
N GLU A 46 6.31 -7.08 -17.06
CA GLU A 46 5.35 -8.13 -16.64
C GLU A 46 5.12 -8.11 -15.13
N GLY A 47 6.10 -7.73 -14.33
CA GLY A 47 5.93 -7.54 -12.89
C GLY A 47 4.89 -6.47 -12.56
N ASP A 48 4.89 -5.32 -13.27
CA ASP A 48 3.90 -4.26 -13.09
C ASP A 48 2.48 -4.75 -13.46
N LYS A 49 2.35 -5.45 -14.59
CA LYS A 49 1.08 -6.03 -15.05
C LYS A 49 0.55 -7.11 -14.10
N TYR A 50 1.46 -7.89 -13.52
CA TYR A 50 1.07 -8.90 -12.53
C TYR A 50 0.54 -8.25 -11.25
N ARG A 51 1.19 -7.20 -10.73
CA ARG A 51 0.68 -6.41 -9.60
C ARG A 51 -0.68 -5.79 -9.88
N GLU A 52 -0.91 -5.29 -11.09
CA GLU A 52 -2.22 -4.80 -11.51
C GLU A 52 -3.28 -5.90 -11.45
N PHE A 53 -2.95 -7.10 -11.92
CA PHE A 53 -3.86 -8.26 -11.82
C PHE A 53 -4.18 -8.60 -10.36
N GLU A 54 -3.16 -8.62 -9.49
CA GLU A 54 -3.35 -8.89 -8.06
C GLU A 54 -4.29 -7.86 -7.42
N ILE A 55 -4.07 -6.57 -7.65
CA ILE A 55 -4.91 -5.53 -7.01
C ILE A 55 -6.34 -5.54 -7.55
N LYS A 56 -6.54 -5.81 -8.84
CA LYS A 56 -7.87 -6.00 -9.43
C LYS A 56 -8.62 -7.14 -8.73
N TYR A 57 -7.94 -8.26 -8.53
CA TYR A 57 -8.53 -9.40 -7.81
C TYR A 57 -8.82 -9.06 -6.35
N ILE A 58 -7.89 -8.43 -5.64
CA ILE A 58 -8.06 -8.04 -4.24
C ILE A 58 -9.27 -7.09 -4.10
N CYS A 59 -9.36 -6.04 -4.91
CA CYS A 59 -10.49 -5.11 -4.86
C CYS A 59 -11.82 -5.81 -5.14
N ALA A 60 -11.87 -6.71 -6.14
CA ALA A 60 -13.08 -7.46 -6.48
C ALA A 60 -13.51 -8.42 -5.36
N GLN A 61 -12.57 -8.97 -4.58
CA GLN A 61 -12.88 -9.87 -3.46
C GLN A 61 -13.10 -9.13 -2.12
N THR A 62 -12.84 -7.83 -2.06
CA THR A 62 -12.92 -7.03 -0.85
C THR A 62 -13.86 -5.83 -1.01
N VAL A 63 -13.32 -4.65 -1.23
CA VAL A 63 -14.08 -3.37 -1.22
C VAL A 63 -15.18 -3.30 -2.29
N ASN A 64 -15.00 -3.98 -3.41
CA ASN A 64 -15.97 -4.03 -4.51
C ASN A 64 -16.84 -5.30 -4.48
N ASN A 65 -16.67 -6.18 -3.50
CA ASN A 65 -17.46 -7.40 -3.42
C ASN A 65 -18.86 -7.09 -2.88
N PRO A 66 -19.94 -7.42 -3.61
CA PRO A 66 -21.31 -7.19 -3.16
C PRO A 66 -21.66 -7.83 -1.81
N ALA A 67 -20.97 -8.91 -1.43
CA ALA A 67 -21.15 -9.55 -0.13
C ALA A 67 -20.80 -8.63 1.06
N TYR A 68 -20.02 -7.59 0.81
CA TYR A 68 -19.63 -6.59 1.82
C TYR A 68 -20.28 -5.21 1.59
N ALA A 69 -21.29 -5.10 0.75
CA ALA A 69 -21.93 -3.81 0.42
C ALA A 69 -22.47 -3.05 1.65
N SER A 70 -22.82 -3.76 2.73
CA SER A 70 -23.25 -3.13 3.98
C SER A 70 -22.11 -2.58 4.84
N CYS A 71 -20.86 -2.93 4.57
CA CYS A 71 -19.71 -2.44 5.31
C CYS A 71 -19.12 -1.19 4.62
N GLN A 72 -19.19 -0.06 5.31
CA GLN A 72 -18.69 1.22 4.80
C GLN A 72 -17.28 1.55 5.30
N ASP A 73 -16.80 0.85 6.32
CA ASP A 73 -15.53 1.14 6.98
C ASP A 73 -14.45 0.18 6.52
N TRP A 74 -13.56 0.70 5.66
CA TRP A 74 -12.46 -0.06 5.09
C TRP A 74 -11.12 0.64 5.30
N LEU A 75 -10.12 -0.17 5.57
CA LEU A 75 -8.70 0.18 5.48
C LEU A 75 -8.03 -0.84 4.58
N MET A 76 -7.18 -0.37 3.65
CA MET A 76 -6.34 -1.23 2.82
C MET A 76 -4.90 -0.73 2.94
N MET A 77 -3.98 -1.60 3.34
CA MET A 77 -2.62 -1.19 3.65
C MET A 77 -1.59 -2.28 3.37
N GLY A 78 -0.35 -1.86 3.14
CA GLY A 78 0.79 -2.75 2.96
C GLY A 78 1.79 -2.24 1.92
N ASP A 79 2.65 -3.15 1.48
CA ASP A 79 3.59 -2.91 0.39
C ASP A 79 2.93 -3.26 -0.96
N PHE A 80 2.70 -2.23 -1.75
CA PHE A 80 2.11 -2.35 -3.09
C PHE A 80 3.15 -2.53 -4.19
N ASN A 81 4.45 -2.42 -3.85
CA ASN A 81 5.56 -2.49 -4.82
C ASN A 81 5.35 -1.65 -6.10
N SER A 82 4.59 -0.58 -6.00
CA SER A 82 4.11 0.24 -7.11
C SER A 82 4.11 1.72 -6.74
N ARG A 83 3.91 2.59 -7.73
CA ARG A 83 3.88 4.05 -7.57
C ARG A 83 2.48 4.59 -7.82
N SER A 84 2.08 5.60 -7.05
CA SER A 84 0.78 6.24 -7.20
C SER A 84 0.85 7.44 -8.14
N ARG A 85 -0.20 7.60 -8.98
CA ARG A 85 -0.38 8.83 -9.76
C ARG A 85 -0.57 10.07 -8.87
N ALA A 86 -1.00 9.91 -7.63
CA ALA A 86 -1.10 11.01 -6.68
C ALA A 86 0.26 11.68 -6.42
N ASP A 87 1.36 10.92 -6.59
CA ASP A 87 2.72 11.41 -6.47
C ASP A 87 3.39 11.67 -7.84
N ASN A 88 2.66 11.55 -8.94
CA ASN A 88 3.28 11.62 -10.27
C ASN A 88 3.86 12.99 -10.60
N TRP A 89 3.39 14.04 -9.95
CA TRP A 89 4.00 15.37 -9.99
C TRP A 89 5.47 15.37 -9.51
N TYR A 90 5.84 14.44 -8.63
CA TYR A 90 7.21 14.23 -8.16
C TYR A 90 8.00 13.28 -9.08
N TYR A 91 7.38 12.18 -9.53
CA TYR A 91 8.06 11.18 -10.36
C TYR A 91 8.22 11.59 -11.82
N GLY A 92 7.26 12.33 -12.38
CA GLY A 92 7.27 12.76 -13.77
C GLY A 92 7.10 11.62 -14.79
N TYR A 93 6.41 10.54 -14.44
CA TYR A 93 6.16 9.44 -15.36
C TYR A 93 5.09 9.80 -16.40
N PRO A 94 5.14 9.21 -17.62
CA PRO A 94 4.01 9.25 -18.54
C PRO A 94 2.74 8.73 -17.87
N GLU A 95 1.57 9.27 -18.23
CA GLU A 95 0.28 8.87 -17.64
C GLU A 95 -0.03 7.38 -17.80
N ASN A 96 0.46 6.76 -18.88
CA ASN A 96 0.31 5.34 -19.18
C ASN A 96 1.46 4.47 -18.68
N ASP A 97 2.31 4.98 -17.79
CA ASP A 97 3.42 4.22 -17.24
C ASP A 97 2.90 3.03 -16.40
N THR A 98 3.48 1.87 -16.66
CA THR A 98 3.03 0.62 -16.01
C THR A 98 3.23 0.62 -14.50
N ARG A 99 4.16 1.42 -13.99
CA ARG A 99 4.38 1.59 -12.54
C ARG A 99 3.20 2.22 -11.82
N LEU A 100 2.28 2.87 -12.54
CA LEU A 100 1.08 3.53 -11.98
C LEU A 100 -0.16 2.63 -11.97
N LEU A 101 -0.16 1.48 -12.66
CA LEU A 101 -1.34 0.65 -12.91
C LEU A 101 -2.08 0.22 -11.63
N VAL A 102 -1.35 -0.17 -10.59
CA VAL A 102 -1.94 -0.62 -9.31
C VAL A 102 -2.81 0.48 -8.69
N HIS A 103 -2.22 1.66 -8.51
CA HIS A 103 -2.91 2.77 -7.84
C HIS A 103 -3.93 3.45 -8.76
N ASN A 104 -3.72 3.44 -10.08
CA ASN A 104 -4.76 3.85 -11.02
C ASN A 104 -6.01 2.99 -10.86
N HIS A 105 -5.84 1.66 -10.75
CA HIS A 105 -7.00 0.79 -10.51
C HIS A 105 -7.74 1.13 -9.21
N ILE A 106 -7.02 1.31 -8.09
CA ILE A 106 -7.64 1.66 -6.81
C ILE A 106 -8.41 2.98 -6.93
N LEU A 107 -7.76 4.02 -7.46
CA LEU A 107 -8.30 5.38 -7.52
C LEU A 107 -9.45 5.54 -8.54
N ASP A 108 -9.50 4.68 -9.56
CA ASP A 108 -10.54 4.75 -10.60
C ASP A 108 -11.72 3.82 -10.33
N HIS A 109 -11.52 2.76 -9.53
CA HIS A 109 -12.52 1.71 -9.36
C HIS A 109 -12.92 1.45 -7.89
N THR A 110 -12.46 2.29 -6.98
CA THR A 110 -12.89 2.27 -5.57
C THR A 110 -13.07 3.70 -5.06
N ASP A 111 -13.77 3.85 -3.91
CA ASP A 111 -13.87 5.13 -3.21
C ASP A 111 -12.73 5.35 -2.21
N LEU A 112 -11.73 4.49 -2.20
CA LEU A 112 -10.63 4.55 -1.24
C LEU A 112 -9.75 5.78 -1.47
N LYS A 113 -9.38 6.43 -0.38
CA LYS A 113 -8.50 7.61 -0.35
C LYS A 113 -7.13 7.24 0.18
N ASP A 114 -6.09 7.67 -0.52
CA ASP A 114 -4.70 7.57 -0.05
C ASP A 114 -4.51 8.56 1.12
N ILE A 115 -4.36 8.03 2.34
CA ILE A 115 -4.36 8.83 3.56
C ILE A 115 -3.24 9.88 3.55
N ILE A 116 -2.04 9.49 3.12
CA ILE A 116 -0.88 10.39 3.16
C ILE A 116 -0.96 11.44 2.06
N ALA A 117 -1.29 11.06 0.82
CA ALA A 117 -1.39 12.02 -0.27
C ALA A 117 -2.52 13.03 -0.08
N GLU A 118 -3.66 12.59 0.42
CA GLU A 118 -4.82 13.46 0.70
C GLU A 118 -4.55 14.41 1.87
N ARG A 119 -3.79 13.98 2.89
CA ARG A 119 -3.48 14.79 4.06
C ARG A 119 -2.37 15.80 3.81
N TYR A 120 -1.44 15.47 2.93
CA TYR A 120 -0.28 16.31 2.62
C TYR A 120 -0.19 16.58 1.11
N PRO A 121 -1.19 17.25 0.51
CA PRO A 121 -1.22 17.50 -0.91
C PRO A 121 0.00 18.32 -1.36
N GLY A 122 0.63 17.89 -2.45
CA GLY A 122 1.84 18.53 -2.97
C GLY A 122 3.11 18.26 -2.16
N SER A 123 3.06 17.36 -1.17
CA SER A 123 4.22 16.94 -0.39
C SER A 123 4.55 15.48 -0.68
N PHE A 124 5.71 15.20 -1.26
CA PHE A 124 6.17 13.84 -1.44
C PHE A 124 6.78 13.30 -0.15
N ILE A 125 6.18 12.24 0.40
CA ILE A 125 6.65 11.59 1.62
C ILE A 125 7.01 10.14 1.28
N SER A 126 8.31 9.86 1.20
CA SER A 126 8.82 8.52 0.89
C SER A 126 8.49 7.52 1.98
N SER A 127 8.06 6.31 1.60
CA SER A 127 7.92 5.18 2.52
C SER A 127 9.17 4.32 2.62
N THR A 128 10.19 4.62 1.82
CA THR A 128 11.47 3.90 1.85
C THR A 128 12.63 4.87 2.06
N TYR A 129 13.79 4.35 2.44
CA TYR A 129 15.01 5.14 2.49
C TYR A 129 15.53 5.55 1.10
N GLY A 130 15.00 4.94 0.03
CA GLY A 130 15.41 5.13 -1.36
C GLY A 130 14.53 6.09 -2.17
N ASN A 131 13.91 7.10 -1.58
CA ASN A 131 13.06 8.09 -2.26
C ASN A 131 11.91 7.46 -3.09
N ALA A 132 11.36 6.38 -2.59
CA ALA A 132 10.19 5.74 -3.18
C ALA A 132 9.05 5.68 -2.17
N ARG A 133 7.83 5.81 -2.63
CA ARG A 133 6.64 5.46 -1.87
C ARG A 133 6.02 4.23 -2.52
N ILE A 134 6.10 3.10 -1.84
CA ILE A 134 5.57 1.81 -2.26
C ILE A 134 4.66 1.18 -1.21
N ASP A 135 4.73 1.72 0.01
CA ASP A 135 3.85 1.37 1.11
C ASP A 135 2.76 2.42 1.23
N TYR A 136 1.54 1.98 1.39
CA TYR A 136 0.37 2.86 1.40
C TYR A 136 -0.63 2.42 2.46
N MET A 137 -1.41 3.38 2.91
CA MET A 137 -2.62 3.16 3.69
C MET A 137 -3.76 3.92 3.04
N TYR A 138 -4.76 3.17 2.59
CA TYR A 138 -6.00 3.68 2.03
C TYR A 138 -7.13 3.55 3.03
N ALA A 139 -8.05 4.50 3.02
CA ALA A 139 -9.25 4.48 3.85
C ALA A 139 -10.50 4.75 3.00
N SER A 140 -11.60 4.09 3.32
CA SER A 140 -12.91 4.48 2.79
C SER A 140 -13.27 5.90 3.23
N PRO A 141 -14.18 6.60 2.53
CA PRO A 141 -14.58 7.96 2.90
C PRO A 141 -15.04 8.07 4.36
N SER A 142 -15.76 7.08 4.86
CA SER A 142 -16.24 7.06 6.24
C SER A 142 -15.11 6.92 7.26
N MET A 143 -14.07 6.14 6.97
CA MET A 143 -12.87 6.02 7.81
C MET A 143 -11.98 7.25 7.67
N TYR A 144 -11.78 7.74 6.45
CA TYR A 144 -10.96 8.93 6.19
C TYR A 144 -11.48 10.15 6.98
N ALA A 145 -12.79 10.34 7.03
CA ALA A 145 -13.42 11.43 7.79
C ALA A 145 -13.17 11.36 9.31
N ARG A 146 -12.67 10.24 9.83
CA ARG A 146 -12.37 10.01 11.25
C ARG A 146 -10.90 10.14 11.59
N ILE A 147 -10.04 10.42 10.62
CA ILE A 147 -8.61 10.56 10.87
C ILE A 147 -8.37 11.84 11.64
N VAL A 148 -7.81 11.71 12.83
CA VAL A 148 -7.34 12.84 13.64
C VAL A 148 -5.87 13.13 13.41
N ASN A 149 -5.07 12.08 13.16
CA ASN A 149 -3.67 12.20 12.81
C ASN A 149 -3.26 11.11 11.81
N ALA A 150 -2.33 11.43 10.92
CA ALA A 150 -1.66 10.45 10.08
C ALA A 150 -0.28 10.96 9.68
N LEU A 151 0.71 10.10 9.70
CA LEU A 151 2.08 10.43 9.32
C LEU A 151 2.85 9.17 8.86
N THR A 152 3.90 9.41 8.09
CA THR A 152 4.95 8.42 7.88
C THR A 152 6.07 8.68 8.89
N VAL A 153 6.50 7.66 9.61
CA VAL A 153 7.58 7.78 10.60
C VAL A 153 8.89 7.95 9.85
N MET A 154 9.48 9.13 9.96
CA MET A 154 10.70 9.49 9.24
C MET A 154 11.98 9.16 10.01
N ASP A 155 11.87 8.92 11.31
CA ASP A 155 13.02 8.61 12.16
C ASP A 155 13.57 7.23 11.85
N LYS A 156 14.89 7.11 11.94
CA LYS A 156 15.54 5.81 12.04
C LYS A 156 15.20 5.23 13.41
N TRP A 157 14.19 4.43 13.47
CA TRP A 157 13.64 3.91 14.72
C TRP A 157 14.37 2.70 15.27
N THR A 158 15.36 2.17 14.55
CA THR A 158 16.32 1.23 15.09
C THR A 158 17.71 1.57 14.59
N THR A 159 18.51 2.02 15.51
CA THR A 159 19.95 1.92 15.33
C THR A 159 20.42 0.70 16.12
N ALA A 160 21.43 0.02 15.62
CA ALA A 160 22.08 -1.09 16.30
C ALA A 160 22.41 -0.78 17.77
N THR A 161 22.59 0.48 18.13
CA THR A 161 22.89 0.95 19.49
C THR A 161 21.71 0.92 20.46
N GLN A 162 20.49 0.71 19.99
CA GLN A 162 19.28 0.73 20.83
C GLN A 162 18.81 -0.67 21.26
N SER A 163 19.42 -1.73 20.75
CA SER A 163 19.10 -3.10 21.11
C SER A 163 20.24 -3.76 21.90
N PRO A 164 19.98 -4.42 23.04
CA PRO A 164 20.97 -5.22 23.71
C PRO A 164 21.41 -6.46 22.90
N TYR A 165 20.75 -6.77 21.78
CA TYR A 165 21.03 -7.91 20.91
C TYR A 165 21.75 -7.52 19.61
N VAL A 166 22.54 -6.54 19.68
CA VAL A 166 23.00 -5.61 18.64
C VAL A 166 23.83 -6.17 17.52
N SER A 167 24.44 -7.32 17.62
CA SER A 167 25.35 -7.77 16.57
C SER A 167 24.66 -8.26 15.30
N ASN A 168 23.34 -8.50 15.32
CA ASN A 168 22.60 -9.09 14.22
C ASN A 168 21.21 -8.46 13.97
N PHE A 169 20.85 -7.36 14.62
CA PHE A 169 19.60 -6.67 14.38
C PHE A 169 19.84 -5.57 13.35
N TYR A 170 19.51 -5.89 12.11
CA TYR A 170 19.30 -4.90 11.07
C TYR A 170 18.01 -4.13 11.35
N ASP A 171 17.83 -2.99 10.69
CA ASP A 171 16.56 -2.30 10.71
C ASP A 171 15.42 -3.32 10.47
N PRO A 172 14.43 -3.43 11.36
CA PRO A 172 13.41 -4.47 11.29
C PRO A 172 12.56 -4.40 10.03
N SER A 173 12.59 -3.27 9.35
CA SER A 173 11.95 -3.06 8.06
C SER A 173 12.65 -1.93 7.29
N ASP A 174 12.90 -2.11 6.00
CA ASP A 174 13.33 -1.04 5.09
C ASP A 174 12.20 -0.04 4.76
N PRO A 175 10.88 -0.41 4.76
CA PRO A 175 9.80 0.57 4.72
C PRO A 175 9.66 1.34 6.04
N ARG A 176 9.32 2.62 5.89
CA ARG A 176 8.95 3.49 7.02
C ARG A 176 7.51 3.23 7.42
N PRO A 177 7.21 3.04 8.72
CA PRO A 177 5.85 2.83 9.18
C PRO A 177 4.94 4.01 8.83
N ILE A 178 3.72 3.71 8.41
CA ILE A 178 2.62 4.67 8.28
C ILE A 178 1.73 4.48 9.51
N LEU A 179 1.47 5.57 10.23
CA LEU A 179 0.58 5.59 11.38
C LEU A 179 -0.64 6.44 11.04
N ALA A 180 -1.81 6.00 11.49
CA ALA A 180 -3.03 6.79 11.42
C ALA A 180 -3.87 6.57 12.67
N ASP A 181 -4.31 7.68 13.28
CA ASP A 181 -5.18 7.68 14.45
C ASP A 181 -6.60 8.01 14.01
N PHE A 182 -7.57 7.22 14.45
CA PHE A 182 -8.98 7.36 14.10
C PHE A 182 -9.82 7.65 15.34
N GLU A 183 -10.67 8.67 15.27
CA GLU A 183 -11.68 8.94 16.30
C GLU A 183 -12.94 8.11 16.00
N LEU A 184 -13.18 7.09 16.80
CA LEU A 184 -14.40 6.28 16.72
C LEU A 184 -15.37 6.73 17.81
N LYS A 185 -16.28 7.66 17.46
CA LYS A 185 -17.40 8.04 18.32
C LYS A 185 -18.44 6.92 18.35
N GLN A 186 -19.07 6.73 19.50
CA GLN A 186 -20.25 5.87 19.62
C GLN A 186 -21.41 6.49 18.86
#